data_d5fd64e1181249e99e3b6ea634db8e7e
#
_entry.id   d5fd64e1181249e99e3b6ea634db8e7e
#
_cell.length_a   1.000
_cell.length_b   1.000
_cell.length_c   1.000
_cell.angle_alpha   90.00
_cell.angle_beta   90.00
_cell.angle_gamma   90.00
#
_symmetry.space_group_name_H-M   'P 1'
#
loop_
_entity.id
_entity.type
_entity.pdbx_description
1 polymer ?
#
loop_
_entity_poly.entity_id
_entity_poly.type
_entity_poly.pdbx_seq_one_letter_code
_entity_poly.pdbx_strand_id
1 'polypeptide(L)'
;INNVGVYSSGSFFETDDAEWYRQFEVNVMSGVRLSKSILPRMLANNWGRILFISSECASLTPPDLIAYSMTKAAILAVSRGLAQLTKGTNVTVNSVIPGSTLSEGAEQFLEDAAQKEQKTKDEIENVFFTEVRTSSLLQRFAKVEEVADTIAYIASSRSSATNGAAIKVDGGSSGGLF
;
A
#
# COMPACT_ATOMS: atom_id res chain seq x y z
N ILE A 1 8.29 4.19 -9.07
CA ILE A 1 7.33 3.51 -8.18
C ILE A 1 8.04 3.17 -6.87
N ASN A 2 7.53 3.71 -5.76
CA ASN A 2 8.03 3.44 -4.41
C ASN A 2 7.26 2.26 -3.83
N ASN A 3 7.76 1.04 -4.03
CA ASN A 3 7.14 -0.21 -3.62
C ASN A 3 7.90 -0.94 -2.50
N VAL A 4 9.04 -0.42 -2.06
CA VAL A 4 9.81 -1.02 -0.95
C VAL A 4 9.00 -0.89 0.34
N GLY A 5 8.87 -2.01 1.05
CA GLY A 5 8.14 -2.03 2.31
C GLY A 5 8.41 -3.29 3.11
N VAL A 6 8.31 -3.13 4.41
CA VAL A 6 8.36 -4.22 5.40
C VAL A 6 7.23 -4.06 6.40
N TYR A 7 6.82 -5.14 6.99
CA TYR A 7 5.89 -5.14 8.12
C TYR A 7 6.29 -6.18 9.14
N SER A 8 5.82 -6.01 10.34
CA SER A 8 5.75 -7.05 11.37
C SER A 8 4.44 -6.86 12.12
N SER A 9 3.78 -7.96 12.43
CA SER A 9 2.64 -7.97 13.33
C SER A 9 3.13 -8.19 14.76
N GLY A 10 2.44 -7.58 15.72
CA GLY A 10 2.78 -7.74 17.12
C GLY A 10 1.89 -6.90 18.04
N SER A 11 1.98 -7.18 19.33
CA SER A 11 1.33 -6.39 20.37
C SER A 11 1.93 -4.98 20.41
N PHE A 12 1.08 -3.97 20.48
CA PHE A 12 1.54 -2.58 20.67
C PHE A 12 2.45 -2.43 21.89
N PHE A 13 2.18 -3.15 22.96
CA PHE A 13 2.94 -3.07 24.22
C PHE A 13 4.29 -3.77 24.19
N GLU A 14 4.50 -4.67 23.19
CA GLU A 14 5.72 -5.47 23.06
C GLU A 14 6.59 -5.01 21.88
N THR A 15 6.06 -4.19 20.98
CA THR A 15 6.80 -3.65 19.83
C THR A 15 7.74 -2.54 20.32
N ASP A 16 9.03 -2.77 20.21
CA ASP A 16 10.05 -1.81 20.64
C ASP A 16 10.21 -0.63 19.66
N ASP A 17 10.85 0.44 20.13
CA ASP A 17 11.11 1.64 19.33
C ASP A 17 11.96 1.34 18.09
N ALA A 18 12.88 0.37 18.17
CA ALA A 18 13.73 0.01 17.05
C ALA A 18 12.92 -0.54 15.87
N GLU A 19 11.89 -1.33 16.14
CA GLU A 19 10.99 -1.83 15.10
C GLU A 19 10.14 -0.70 14.50
N TRP A 20 9.64 0.24 15.29
CA TRP A 20 8.96 1.43 14.80
C TRP A 20 9.84 2.24 13.86
N TYR A 21 11.09 2.51 14.25
CA TYR A 21 12.06 3.22 13.41
C TYR A 21 12.43 2.44 12.17
N ARG A 22 12.60 1.12 12.26
CA ARG A 22 12.90 0.26 11.11
C ARG A 22 11.80 0.35 10.05
N GLN A 23 10.53 0.20 10.45
CA GLN A 23 9.42 0.30 9.52
C GLN A 23 9.30 1.69 8.92
N PHE A 24 9.46 2.75 9.71
CA PHE A 24 9.43 4.12 9.21
C PHE A 24 10.57 4.39 8.23
N GLU A 25 11.77 3.98 8.55
CA GLU A 25 12.95 4.16 7.70
C GLU A 25 12.80 3.46 6.34
N VAL A 26 12.32 2.22 6.34
CA VAL A 26 12.16 1.44 5.12
C VAL A 26 10.92 1.88 4.35
N ASN A 27 9.77 2.02 4.98
CA ASN A 27 8.50 2.25 4.29
C ASN A 27 8.30 3.71 3.86
N VAL A 28 8.82 4.66 4.63
CA VAL A 28 8.60 6.09 4.39
C VAL A 28 9.83 6.76 3.81
N MET A 29 10.97 6.66 4.52
CA MET A 29 12.15 7.42 4.16
C MET A 29 12.80 6.97 2.85
N SER A 30 12.67 5.70 2.47
CA SER A 30 13.12 5.23 1.15
C SER A 30 12.47 6.01 0.02
N GLY A 31 11.14 6.13 0.05
CA GLY A 31 10.36 6.87 -0.94
C GLY A 31 10.61 8.39 -0.90
N VAL A 32 10.79 8.96 0.29
CA VAL A 32 11.15 10.38 0.48
C VAL A 32 12.49 10.69 -0.19
N ARG A 33 13.52 9.87 0.09
CA ARG A 33 14.87 10.07 -0.48
C ARG A 33 14.88 9.93 -2.00
N LEU A 34 14.24 8.90 -2.51
CA LEU A 34 14.16 8.68 -3.95
C LEU A 34 13.40 9.81 -4.64
N SER A 35 12.27 10.22 -4.10
CA SER A 35 11.46 11.31 -4.64
C SER A 35 12.22 12.64 -4.60
N LYS A 36 12.93 12.94 -3.50
CA LYS A 36 13.79 14.13 -3.37
C LYS A 36 14.87 14.18 -4.45
N SER A 37 15.44 13.04 -4.81
CA SER A 37 16.47 12.94 -5.85
C SER A 37 15.92 13.11 -7.27
N ILE A 38 14.72 12.57 -7.55
CA ILE A 38 14.20 12.46 -8.91
C ILE A 38 13.27 13.61 -9.29
N LEU A 39 12.46 14.12 -8.37
CA LEU A 39 11.42 15.12 -8.63
C LEU A 39 11.96 16.40 -9.30
N PRO A 40 13.11 16.98 -8.91
CA PRO A 40 13.64 18.18 -9.57
C PRO A 40 13.87 17.98 -11.07
N ARG A 41 14.38 16.81 -11.46
CA ARG A 41 14.61 16.45 -12.86
C ARG A 41 13.30 16.27 -13.63
N MET A 42 12.29 15.66 -12.99
CA MET A 42 10.95 15.52 -13.60
C MET A 42 10.31 16.89 -13.84
N LEU A 43 10.41 17.80 -12.88
CA LEU A 43 9.90 19.17 -13.01
C LEU A 43 10.60 19.93 -14.14
N ALA A 44 11.95 19.86 -14.22
CA ALA A 44 12.72 20.49 -15.29
C ALA A 44 12.34 19.95 -16.68
N ASN A 45 12.06 18.67 -16.80
CA ASN A 45 11.64 18.02 -18.04
C ASN A 45 10.12 18.18 -18.32
N ASN A 46 9.39 18.81 -17.41
CA ASN A 46 7.93 18.96 -17.45
C ASN A 46 7.20 17.64 -17.71
N TRP A 47 7.72 16.50 -17.22
CA TRP A 47 7.10 15.19 -17.28
C TRP A 47 7.63 14.26 -16.22
N GLY A 48 6.73 13.53 -15.58
CA GLY A 48 7.09 12.50 -14.61
C GLY A 48 5.88 11.88 -13.94
N ARG A 49 6.10 10.68 -13.38
CA ARG A 49 5.12 9.94 -12.60
C ARG A 49 5.81 9.39 -11.36
N ILE A 50 5.33 9.79 -10.18
CA ILE A 50 5.75 9.22 -8.90
C ILE A 50 4.55 8.52 -8.29
N LEU A 51 4.72 7.25 -7.94
CA LEU A 51 3.72 6.46 -7.24
C LEU A 51 4.29 5.94 -5.93
N PHE A 52 3.44 5.99 -4.90
CA PHE A 52 3.70 5.34 -3.61
C PHE A 52 2.72 4.19 -3.43
N ILE A 53 3.21 3.04 -3.00
CA ILE A 53 2.38 1.88 -2.70
C ILE A 53 2.08 1.87 -1.20
N SER A 54 0.86 2.29 -0.86
CA SER A 54 0.33 2.28 0.50
C SER A 54 -0.26 0.89 0.85
N SER A 55 -1.31 0.86 1.61
CA SER A 55 -2.06 -0.35 2.00
C SER A 55 -3.44 0.05 2.54
N GLU A 56 -4.41 -0.86 2.46
CA GLU A 56 -5.70 -0.74 3.18
C GLU A 56 -5.50 -0.52 4.68
N CYS A 57 -4.38 -1.02 5.24
CA CYS A 57 -4.03 -0.82 6.65
C CYS A 57 -3.85 0.66 7.02
N ALA A 58 -3.60 1.56 6.07
CA ALA A 58 -3.58 3.00 6.34
C ALA A 58 -4.93 3.53 6.84
N SER A 59 -6.03 2.86 6.51
CA SER A 59 -7.39 3.22 6.90
C SER A 59 -7.98 2.26 7.94
N LEU A 60 -7.75 0.94 7.78
CA LEU A 60 -8.31 -0.08 8.68
C LEU A 60 -7.59 -0.15 10.03
N THR A 61 -6.31 0.14 10.04
CA THR A 61 -5.44 0.16 11.22
C THR A 61 -5.64 -1.03 12.17
N PRO A 62 -5.34 -2.27 11.73
CA PRO A 62 -5.48 -3.44 12.58
C PRO A 62 -4.63 -3.31 13.85
N PRO A 63 -5.12 -3.75 15.02
CA PRO A 63 -4.44 -3.52 16.29
C PRO A 63 -3.07 -4.23 16.43
N ASP A 64 -2.84 -5.25 15.64
CA ASP A 64 -1.56 -5.97 15.54
C ASP A 64 -0.59 -5.39 14.50
N LEU A 65 -1.03 -4.38 13.73
CA LEU A 65 -0.27 -3.74 12.65
C LEU A 65 -0.18 -2.22 12.79
N ILE A 66 -0.23 -1.67 14.02
CA ILE A 66 -0.29 -0.21 14.25
C ILE A 66 0.93 0.50 13.66
N ALA A 67 2.16 0.00 13.92
CA ALA A 67 3.38 0.60 13.39
C ALA A 67 3.41 0.59 11.86
N TYR A 68 3.03 -0.51 11.24
CA TYR A 68 2.90 -0.61 9.79
C TYR A 68 1.86 0.37 9.24
N SER A 69 0.67 0.38 9.83
CA SER A 69 -0.43 1.25 9.43
C SER A 69 -0.05 2.73 9.48
N MET A 70 0.66 3.14 10.55
CA MET A 70 1.21 4.48 10.67
C MET A 70 2.11 4.83 9.48
N THR A 71 3.03 3.92 9.08
CA THR A 71 3.91 4.18 7.94
C THR A 71 3.15 4.30 6.63
N LYS A 72 2.12 3.47 6.44
CA LYS A 72 1.29 3.47 5.23
C LYS A 72 0.38 4.69 5.15
N ALA A 73 -0.08 5.22 6.28
CA ALA A 73 -0.76 6.51 6.34
C ALA A 73 0.21 7.68 6.09
N ALA A 74 1.43 7.62 6.65
CA ALA A 74 2.43 8.67 6.46
C ALA A 74 2.80 8.86 4.99
N ILE A 75 2.95 7.79 4.19
CA ILE A 75 3.26 7.93 2.76
C ILE A 75 2.11 8.54 1.95
N LEU A 76 0.85 8.40 2.37
CA LEU A 76 -0.26 9.13 1.75
C LEU A 76 -0.10 10.64 1.92
N ALA A 77 0.29 11.09 3.11
CA ALA A 77 0.56 12.50 3.37
C ALA A 77 1.77 13.00 2.57
N VAL A 78 2.86 12.23 2.51
CA VAL A 78 4.05 12.55 1.70
C VAL A 78 3.67 12.68 0.23
N SER A 79 2.95 11.69 -0.32
CA SER A 79 2.49 11.71 -1.71
C SER A 79 1.66 12.94 -2.02
N ARG A 80 0.68 13.24 -1.17
CA ARG A 80 -0.18 14.42 -1.33
C ARG A 80 0.60 15.74 -1.25
N GLY A 81 1.56 15.83 -0.32
CA GLY A 81 2.44 16.98 -0.18
C GLY A 81 3.32 17.19 -1.42
N LEU A 82 3.93 16.13 -1.94
CA LEU A 82 4.74 16.19 -3.15
C LEU A 82 3.91 16.59 -4.40
N ALA A 83 2.67 16.13 -4.49
CA ALA A 83 1.77 16.54 -5.58
C ALA A 83 1.53 18.06 -5.61
N GLN A 84 1.51 18.75 -4.46
CA GLN A 84 1.40 20.21 -4.41
C GLN A 84 2.57 20.90 -5.10
N LEU A 85 3.76 20.31 -5.07
CA LEU A 85 4.96 20.85 -5.71
C LEU A 85 4.93 20.75 -7.24
N THR A 86 4.02 19.94 -7.80
CA THR A 86 3.93 19.72 -9.26
C THR A 86 2.91 20.65 -9.95
N LYS A 87 2.34 21.60 -9.21
CA LYS A 87 1.32 22.51 -9.73
C LYS A 87 1.78 23.22 -11.02
N GLY A 88 0.93 23.17 -12.05
CA GLY A 88 1.21 23.81 -13.34
C GLY A 88 2.18 23.04 -14.25
N THR A 89 2.49 21.78 -13.91
CA THR A 89 3.37 20.91 -14.72
C THR A 89 2.64 19.65 -15.18
N ASN A 90 3.29 18.87 -16.05
CA ASN A 90 2.82 17.53 -16.45
C ASN A 90 3.34 16.39 -15.56
N VAL A 91 3.91 16.71 -14.40
CA VAL A 91 4.34 15.74 -13.39
C VAL A 91 3.17 15.42 -12.47
N THR A 92 2.95 14.13 -12.17
CA THR A 92 1.93 13.72 -11.20
C THR A 92 2.52 12.84 -10.11
N VAL A 93 1.99 12.98 -8.91
CA VAL A 93 2.34 12.16 -7.74
C VAL A 93 1.06 11.59 -7.15
N ASN A 94 0.97 10.27 -7.07
CA ASN A 94 -0.21 9.57 -6.59
C ASN A 94 0.18 8.43 -5.64
N SER A 95 -0.79 7.94 -4.88
CA SER A 95 -0.67 6.70 -4.11
C SER A 95 -1.64 5.65 -4.63
N VAL A 96 -1.22 4.39 -4.61
CA VAL A 96 -2.10 3.23 -4.79
C VAL A 96 -2.24 2.55 -3.43
N ILE A 97 -3.44 2.14 -3.10
CA ILE A 97 -3.81 1.50 -1.83
C ILE A 97 -4.28 0.08 -2.13
N PRO A 98 -3.38 -0.91 -2.19
CA PRO A 98 -3.77 -2.30 -2.30
C PRO A 98 -4.47 -2.78 -1.03
N GLY A 99 -5.41 -3.70 -1.21
CA GLY A 99 -5.93 -4.54 -0.14
C GLY A 99 -5.15 -5.84 0.02
N SER A 100 -5.82 -6.82 0.61
CA SER A 100 -5.28 -8.17 0.75
C SER A 100 -5.00 -8.75 -0.63
N THR A 101 -3.72 -8.93 -0.96
CA THR A 101 -3.25 -9.35 -2.28
C THR A 101 -2.46 -10.65 -2.17
N LEU A 102 -2.72 -11.60 -3.07
CA LEU A 102 -2.07 -12.91 -3.12
C LEU A 102 -0.64 -12.76 -3.67
N SER A 103 0.24 -12.21 -2.84
CA SER A 103 1.68 -12.14 -3.08
C SER A 103 2.35 -13.43 -2.58
N GLU A 104 3.63 -13.63 -2.91
CA GLU A 104 4.43 -14.76 -2.39
C GLU A 104 4.31 -14.89 -0.86
N GLY A 105 4.36 -13.75 -0.13
CA GLY A 105 4.20 -13.76 1.33
C GLY A 105 2.79 -14.15 1.80
N ALA A 106 1.74 -13.79 1.04
CA ALA A 106 0.37 -14.20 1.34
C ALA A 106 0.13 -15.68 1.00
N GLU A 107 0.73 -16.17 -0.08
CA GLU A 107 0.68 -17.60 -0.42
C GLU A 107 1.36 -18.44 0.66
N GLN A 108 2.54 -18.03 1.13
CA GLN A 108 3.24 -18.71 2.21
C GLN A 108 2.43 -18.69 3.51
N PHE A 109 1.80 -17.55 3.84
CA PHE A 109 0.90 -17.46 4.99
C PHE A 109 -0.27 -18.46 4.89
N LEU A 110 -0.90 -18.56 3.71
CA LEU A 110 -1.99 -19.54 3.50
C LEU A 110 -1.51 -20.99 3.63
N GLU A 111 -0.31 -21.30 3.11
CA GLU A 111 0.30 -22.62 3.22
C GLU A 111 0.58 -23.01 4.67
N ASP A 112 1.24 -22.10 5.41
CA ASP A 112 1.60 -22.33 6.82
C ASP A 112 0.34 -22.50 7.69
N ALA A 113 -0.68 -21.67 7.47
CA ALA A 113 -1.94 -21.74 8.19
C ALA A 113 -2.71 -23.03 7.86
N ALA A 114 -2.75 -23.41 6.57
CA ALA A 114 -3.41 -24.64 6.11
C ALA A 114 -2.77 -25.88 6.76
N GLN A 115 -1.45 -25.96 6.81
CA GLN A 115 -0.73 -27.05 7.47
C GLN A 115 -1.00 -27.08 8.98
N LYS A 116 -0.93 -25.93 9.65
CA LYS A 116 -1.14 -25.81 11.10
C LYS A 116 -2.55 -26.21 11.52
N GLU A 117 -3.56 -25.77 10.75
CA GLU A 117 -4.96 -26.00 11.07
C GLU A 117 -5.52 -27.28 10.43
N GLN A 118 -4.73 -28.01 9.66
CA GLN A 118 -5.15 -29.20 8.89
C GLN A 118 -6.36 -28.91 7.99
N LYS A 119 -6.34 -27.75 7.34
CA LYS A 119 -7.35 -27.27 6.39
C LYS A 119 -6.76 -27.07 5.00
N THR A 120 -7.61 -26.88 4.01
CA THR A 120 -7.20 -26.45 2.67
C THR A 120 -6.89 -24.94 2.64
N LYS A 121 -6.14 -24.47 1.65
CA LYS A 121 -5.89 -23.03 1.44
C LYS A 121 -7.22 -22.28 1.25
N ASP A 122 -8.16 -22.85 0.51
CA ASP A 122 -9.47 -22.24 0.24
C ASP A 122 -10.29 -22.06 1.55
N GLU A 123 -10.22 -23.03 2.45
CA GLU A 123 -10.86 -22.91 3.76
C GLU A 123 -10.21 -21.81 4.62
N ILE A 124 -8.87 -21.69 4.61
CA ILE A 124 -8.16 -20.62 5.31
C ILE A 124 -8.50 -19.25 4.69
N GLU A 125 -8.50 -19.12 3.37
CA GLU A 125 -8.90 -17.90 2.68
C GLU A 125 -10.34 -17.49 3.04
N ASN A 126 -11.27 -18.44 3.02
CA ASN A 126 -12.64 -18.17 3.40
C ASN A 126 -12.75 -17.66 4.84
N VAL A 127 -12.07 -18.30 5.80
CA VAL A 127 -12.02 -17.85 7.20
C VAL A 127 -11.41 -16.45 7.29
N PHE A 128 -10.34 -16.18 6.56
CA PHE A 128 -9.72 -14.85 6.55
C PHE A 128 -10.70 -13.76 6.14
N PHE A 129 -11.51 -13.97 5.10
CA PHE A 129 -12.46 -12.94 4.64
C PHE A 129 -13.77 -12.92 5.44
N THR A 130 -14.15 -14.00 6.09
CA THR A 130 -15.35 -14.04 6.94
C THR A 130 -15.12 -13.59 8.37
N GLU A 131 -13.88 -13.67 8.88
CA GLU A 131 -13.57 -13.36 10.29
C GLU A 131 -12.57 -12.22 10.48
N VAL A 132 -11.58 -12.07 9.57
CA VAL A 132 -10.49 -11.09 9.73
C VAL A 132 -10.69 -9.87 8.83
N ARG A 133 -11.06 -10.07 7.57
CA ARG A 133 -11.30 -8.98 6.58
C ARG A 133 -12.75 -8.93 6.14
N THR A 134 -13.64 -8.94 7.12
CA THR A 134 -15.11 -8.96 6.91
C THR A 134 -15.64 -7.79 6.08
N SER A 135 -14.93 -6.67 6.07
CA SER A 135 -15.30 -5.48 5.29
C SER A 135 -14.96 -5.59 3.79
N SER A 136 -14.17 -6.56 3.37
CA SER A 136 -13.84 -6.75 1.94
C SER A 136 -15.09 -7.11 1.14
N LEU A 137 -15.38 -6.34 0.09
CA LEU A 137 -16.49 -6.66 -0.81
C LEU A 137 -16.10 -7.74 -1.83
N LEU A 138 -14.80 -7.88 -2.10
CA LEU A 138 -14.27 -8.87 -3.04
C LEU A 138 -14.32 -10.30 -2.48
N GLN A 139 -14.20 -10.45 -1.15
CA GLN A 139 -14.23 -11.73 -0.41
C GLN A 139 -13.22 -12.78 -0.93
N ARG A 140 -12.10 -12.33 -1.48
CA ARG A 140 -10.93 -13.12 -1.90
C ARG A 140 -9.70 -12.23 -1.89
N PHE A 141 -8.53 -12.83 -1.94
CA PHE A 141 -7.32 -12.06 -2.25
C PHE A 141 -7.40 -11.49 -3.68
N ALA A 142 -6.97 -10.25 -3.85
CA ALA A 142 -6.70 -9.72 -5.18
C ALA A 142 -5.47 -10.42 -5.77
N LYS A 143 -5.44 -10.61 -7.08
CA LYS A 143 -4.22 -11.07 -7.77
C LYS A 143 -3.22 -9.93 -7.86
N VAL A 144 -1.93 -10.25 -7.89
CA VAL A 144 -0.88 -9.23 -8.04
C VAL A 144 -1.05 -8.43 -9.33
N GLU A 145 -1.54 -9.07 -10.40
CA GLU A 145 -1.81 -8.44 -11.69
C GLU A 145 -2.93 -7.39 -11.62
N GLU A 146 -3.97 -7.63 -10.81
CA GLU A 146 -5.08 -6.68 -10.63
C GLU A 146 -4.59 -5.35 -10.01
N VAL A 147 -3.61 -5.43 -9.11
CA VAL A 147 -2.94 -4.26 -8.54
C VAL A 147 -1.98 -3.63 -9.55
N ALA A 148 -1.18 -4.46 -10.24
CA ALA A 148 -0.19 -4.02 -11.20
C ALA A 148 -0.82 -3.27 -12.40
N ASP A 149 -1.97 -3.69 -12.89
CA ASP A 149 -2.71 -3.03 -13.98
C ASP A 149 -3.10 -1.60 -13.61
N THR A 150 -3.57 -1.38 -12.38
CA THR A 150 -3.84 -0.03 -11.87
C THR A 150 -2.56 0.80 -11.78
N ILE A 151 -1.47 0.23 -11.27
CA ILE A 151 -0.19 0.91 -11.19
C ILE A 151 0.32 1.28 -12.58
N ALA A 152 0.24 0.37 -13.56
CA ALA A 152 0.64 0.61 -14.94
C ALA A 152 -0.18 1.73 -15.59
N TYR A 153 -1.50 1.75 -15.37
CA TYR A 153 -2.36 2.84 -15.84
C TYR A 153 -1.96 4.18 -15.23
N ILE A 154 -1.80 4.27 -13.90
CA ILE A 154 -1.45 5.51 -13.21
C ILE A 154 -0.03 5.98 -13.55
N ALA A 155 0.89 5.07 -13.85
CA ALA A 155 2.25 5.40 -14.31
C ALA A 155 2.31 5.89 -15.76
N SER A 156 1.26 5.67 -16.54
CA SER A 156 1.21 5.99 -17.97
C SER A 156 0.85 7.46 -18.25
N SER A 157 0.97 7.88 -19.51
CA SER A 157 0.48 9.17 -20.00
C SER A 157 -1.06 9.28 -19.98
N ARG A 158 -1.77 8.14 -19.95
CA ARG A 158 -3.24 8.08 -19.96
C ARG A 158 -3.90 8.62 -18.69
N SER A 159 -3.14 8.68 -17.58
CA SER A 159 -3.61 9.18 -16.29
C SER A 159 -3.23 10.65 -16.02
N SER A 160 -3.03 11.44 -17.06
CA SER A 160 -2.50 12.81 -16.98
C SER A 160 -3.34 13.76 -16.10
N ALA A 161 -4.62 13.50 -15.93
CA ALA A 161 -5.53 14.28 -15.08
C ALA A 161 -5.57 13.79 -13.61
N THR A 162 -4.86 12.70 -13.28
CA THR A 162 -4.84 12.12 -11.92
C THR A 162 -3.58 12.58 -11.20
N ASN A 163 -3.73 13.51 -10.24
CA ASN A 163 -2.61 14.05 -9.45
C ASN A 163 -3.04 14.28 -8.00
N GLY A 164 -2.21 13.84 -7.05
CA GLY A 164 -2.48 13.95 -5.61
C GLY A 164 -3.59 13.01 -5.12
N ALA A 165 -3.92 11.97 -5.88
CA ALA A 165 -4.94 11.00 -5.54
C ALA A 165 -4.38 9.83 -4.73
N ALA A 166 -5.25 9.23 -3.92
CA ALA A 166 -5.06 7.93 -3.26
C ALA A 166 -6.07 6.94 -3.88
N ILE A 167 -5.57 6.04 -4.71
CA ILE A 167 -6.38 5.15 -5.55
C ILE A 167 -6.48 3.80 -4.85
N LYS A 168 -7.70 3.40 -4.48
CA LYS A 168 -7.98 2.13 -3.82
C LYS A 168 -8.02 0.99 -4.85
N VAL A 169 -7.32 -0.09 -4.54
CA VAL A 169 -7.36 -1.40 -5.20
C VAL A 169 -7.44 -2.45 -4.09
N ASP A 170 -8.39 -2.27 -3.20
CA ASP A 170 -8.48 -2.95 -1.91
C ASP A 170 -9.70 -3.89 -1.81
N GLY A 171 -10.35 -4.15 -2.93
CA GLY A 171 -11.54 -4.99 -2.95
C GLY A 171 -12.71 -4.43 -2.11
N GLY A 172 -12.71 -3.12 -1.85
CA GLY A 172 -13.73 -2.45 -1.04
C GLY A 172 -13.55 -2.61 0.47
N SER A 173 -12.37 -3.09 0.93
CA SER A 173 -12.11 -3.35 2.36
C SER A 173 -12.15 -2.08 3.21
N SER A 174 -11.57 -0.99 2.71
CA SER A 174 -11.50 0.27 3.44
C SER A 174 -12.73 1.16 3.22
N GLY A 175 -13.89 0.78 3.56
CA GLY A 175 -15.17 1.47 3.40
C GLY A 175 -15.16 3.01 3.19
N GLY A 176 -16.32 3.61 3.02
CA GLY A 176 -16.50 5.05 2.80
C GLY A 176 -16.70 5.40 1.32
N LEU A 177 -17.21 6.61 1.08
CA LEU A 177 -17.46 7.13 -0.27
C LEU A 177 -16.20 7.72 -0.92
N PHE A 178 -15.16 8.04 -0.13
CA PHE A 178 -13.92 8.68 -0.56
C PHE A 178 -12.71 7.96 0.03
#